data_74f7a597feb57e47b73f65df5ad0c537
#
_entry.id   74f7a597feb57e47b73f65df5ad0c537
#
_cell.length_a   1.000
_cell.length_b   1.000
_cell.length_c   1.000
_cell.angle_alpha   90.00
_cell.angle_beta   90.00
_cell.angle_gamma   90.00
#
_symmetry.space_group_name_H-M   'P 1'
#
loop_
_entity.id
_entity.type
_entity.pdbx_description
1 polymer ?
#
loop_
_entity_poly.entity_id
_entity_poly.type
_entity_poly.pdbx_seq_one_letter_code
_entity_poly.pdbx_strand_id
1 'polypeptide(L)'
;MENKFNEQDSLKVINEMIIQARGNFQRGAGNSLILWGYVIAGISLLCFILPKVFSIGHSVNWLWALTFPLFVGHMIYQRNKTRKAMVITHLDKIVGAIWLAMAITSGLFVSAVFFVAVSLSTNIPFIFISPMMMVFSGSALYITARVYRFRPYVYGAFVFWCAAILCLLHFILYQGADLEFVIQFLAMIFGFVVPGHILNKTAEGYV
;
A
#
# COMPACT_ATOMS: atom_id res chain seq x y z
N MET A 1 -39.03 -11.07 36.50
CA MET A 1 -39.14 -9.76 35.89
C MET A 1 -38.56 -9.88 34.48
N GLU A 2 -39.40 -10.15 33.50
CA GLU A 2 -38.98 -10.18 32.08
C GLU A 2 -38.75 -8.72 31.62
N ASN A 3 -37.52 -8.41 31.35
CA ASN A 3 -37.14 -7.14 30.74
C ASN A 3 -37.66 -7.17 29.29
N LYS A 4 -38.84 -6.62 29.03
CA LYS A 4 -39.35 -6.37 27.67
C LYS A 4 -38.39 -5.45 26.97
N PHE A 5 -37.47 -6.01 26.20
CA PHE A 5 -36.65 -5.25 25.27
C PHE A 5 -37.59 -4.48 24.36
N ASN A 6 -37.63 -3.18 24.49
CA ASN A 6 -38.48 -2.32 23.68
C ASN A 6 -37.95 -2.31 22.25
N GLU A 7 -38.82 -2.41 21.24
CA GLU A 7 -38.42 -2.38 19.81
C GLU A 7 -37.59 -1.13 19.48
N GLN A 8 -37.86 0.00 20.13
CA GLN A 8 -37.10 1.24 20.01
C GLN A 8 -35.66 1.12 20.54
N ASP A 9 -35.46 0.41 21.65
CA ASP A 9 -34.12 0.18 22.19
C ASP A 9 -33.31 -0.76 21.30
N SER A 10 -33.95 -1.76 20.70
CA SER A 10 -33.36 -2.67 19.73
C SER A 10 -32.93 -1.91 18.45
N LEU A 11 -33.77 -1.03 17.91
CA LEU A 11 -33.44 -0.18 16.77
C LEU A 11 -32.30 0.81 17.07
N LYS A 12 -32.27 1.36 18.27
CA LYS A 12 -31.18 2.26 18.72
C LYS A 12 -29.85 1.52 18.76
N VAL A 13 -29.79 0.32 19.37
CA VAL A 13 -28.60 -0.51 19.41
C VAL A 13 -28.12 -0.90 18.02
N ILE A 14 -29.04 -1.30 17.12
CA ILE A 14 -28.71 -1.61 15.71
C ILE A 14 -28.13 -0.40 15.01
N ASN A 15 -28.73 0.78 15.19
CA ASN A 15 -28.23 2.02 14.55
C ASN A 15 -26.86 2.43 15.10
N GLU A 16 -26.64 2.31 16.41
CA GLU A 16 -25.33 2.52 17.04
C GLU A 16 -24.28 1.54 16.51
N MET A 17 -24.62 0.25 16.35
CA MET A 17 -23.74 -0.75 15.74
C MET A 17 -23.41 -0.42 14.28
N ILE A 18 -24.37 0.06 13.49
CA ILE A 18 -24.15 0.49 12.10
C ILE A 18 -23.21 1.68 12.04
N ILE A 19 -23.44 2.69 12.89
CA ILE A 19 -22.61 3.90 12.96
C ILE A 19 -21.18 3.53 13.41
N GLN A 20 -21.06 2.67 14.41
CA GLN A 20 -19.78 2.20 14.94
C GLN A 20 -19.01 1.34 13.91
N ALA A 21 -19.71 0.46 13.17
CA ALA A 21 -19.12 -0.30 12.08
C ALA A 21 -18.62 0.59 10.94
N ARG A 22 -19.38 1.61 10.57
CA ARG A 22 -18.96 2.61 9.57
C ARG A 22 -17.78 3.45 10.04
N GLY A 23 -17.78 3.90 11.30
CA GLY A 23 -16.70 4.69 11.87
C GLY A 23 -15.39 3.91 12.02
N ASN A 24 -15.43 2.66 12.46
CA ASN A 24 -14.26 1.78 12.55
C ASN A 24 -13.67 1.44 11.18
N PHE A 25 -14.51 1.27 10.17
CA PHE A 25 -14.12 1.05 8.79
C PHE A 25 -13.30 2.21 8.22
N GLN A 26 -13.68 3.45 8.49
CA GLN A 26 -13.01 4.63 7.95
C GLN A 26 -11.70 4.97 8.69
N ARG A 27 -11.65 4.81 10.01
CA ARG A 27 -10.49 5.19 10.84
C ARG A 27 -9.24 4.31 10.68
N GLY A 28 -9.32 3.16 10.07
CA GLY A 28 -8.21 2.20 10.00
C GLY A 28 -7.52 2.08 8.66
N ALA A 29 -8.24 2.31 7.57
CA ALA A 29 -7.77 1.98 6.23
C ALA A 29 -6.70 2.97 5.69
N GLY A 30 -6.80 4.25 6.02
CA GLY A 30 -5.86 5.27 5.57
C GLY A 30 -4.47 5.15 6.20
N ASN A 31 -4.39 4.81 7.49
CA ASN A 31 -3.13 4.78 8.22
C ASN A 31 -2.12 3.77 7.67
N SER A 32 -2.57 2.61 7.21
CA SER A 32 -1.69 1.62 6.61
C SER A 32 -1.10 2.09 5.29
N LEU A 33 -1.89 2.75 4.44
CA LEU A 33 -1.41 3.31 3.19
C LEU A 33 -0.44 4.47 3.42
N ILE A 34 -0.73 5.35 4.36
CA ILE A 34 0.14 6.46 4.75
C ILE A 34 1.48 5.93 5.25
N LEU A 35 1.47 4.94 6.16
CA LEU A 35 2.69 4.33 6.69
C LEU A 35 3.56 3.76 5.56
N TRP A 36 2.97 2.89 4.72
CA TRP A 36 3.70 2.27 3.62
C TRP A 36 4.12 3.28 2.56
N GLY A 37 3.29 4.28 2.29
CA GLY A 37 3.63 5.39 1.40
C GLY A 37 4.90 6.11 1.86
N TYR A 38 4.99 6.51 3.13
CA TYR A 38 6.18 7.18 3.67
C TYR A 38 7.40 6.26 3.77
N VAL A 39 7.23 5.00 4.19
CA VAL A 39 8.35 4.04 4.29
C VAL A 39 8.99 3.83 2.92
N ILE A 40 8.19 3.50 1.90
CA ILE A 40 8.72 3.22 0.57
C ILE A 40 9.24 4.50 -0.08
N ALA A 41 8.55 5.64 0.07
CA ALA A 41 9.04 6.93 -0.43
C ALA A 41 10.38 7.30 0.22
N GLY A 42 10.53 7.12 1.54
CA GLY A 42 11.78 7.37 2.24
C GLY A 42 12.93 6.50 1.75
N ILE A 43 12.71 5.19 1.59
CA ILE A 43 13.72 4.27 1.05
C ILE A 43 14.09 4.67 -0.38
N SER A 44 13.10 4.97 -1.24
CA SER A 44 13.35 5.40 -2.63
C SER A 44 14.19 6.67 -2.67
N LEU A 45 13.86 7.66 -1.84
CA LEU A 45 14.62 8.91 -1.77
C LEU A 45 16.06 8.68 -1.29
N LEU A 46 16.25 7.82 -0.29
CA LEU A 46 17.59 7.43 0.19
C LEU A 46 18.37 6.71 -0.90
N CYS A 47 17.76 5.78 -1.63
CA CYS A 47 18.40 5.08 -2.75
C CYS A 47 18.81 6.02 -3.89
N PHE A 48 18.11 7.15 -4.06
CA PHE A 48 18.48 8.17 -5.03
C PHE A 48 19.61 9.09 -4.55
N ILE A 49 19.58 9.53 -3.27
CA ILE A 49 20.50 10.54 -2.74
C ILE A 49 21.84 9.94 -2.30
N LEU A 50 21.82 8.83 -1.56
CA LEU A 50 23.02 8.29 -0.92
C LEU A 50 24.14 7.91 -1.92
N PRO A 51 23.88 7.31 -3.09
CA PRO A 51 24.91 7.01 -4.05
C PRO A 51 25.61 8.27 -4.60
N LYS A 52 24.86 9.38 -4.70
CA LYS A 52 25.38 10.65 -5.24
C LYS A 52 26.21 11.43 -4.22
N VAL A 53 25.86 11.33 -2.93
CA VAL A 53 26.54 12.05 -1.85
C VAL A 53 27.75 11.28 -1.33
N PHE A 54 27.63 9.96 -1.15
CA PHE A 54 28.65 9.15 -0.46
C PHE A 54 29.40 8.19 -1.39
N SER A 55 29.15 8.17 -2.69
CA SER A 55 29.77 7.26 -3.66
C SER A 55 29.63 5.76 -3.27
N ILE A 56 28.57 5.39 -2.56
CA ILE A 56 28.35 4.04 -2.02
C ILE A 56 27.99 3.03 -3.14
N GLY A 57 27.69 3.52 -4.34
CA GLY A 57 27.31 2.68 -5.47
C GLY A 57 25.98 1.93 -5.22
N HIS A 58 25.87 0.75 -5.83
CA HIS A 58 24.62 -0.06 -5.77
C HIS A 58 24.35 -0.72 -4.40
N SER A 59 25.32 -0.66 -3.47
CA SER A 59 25.15 -1.23 -2.11
C SER A 59 23.99 -0.58 -1.35
N VAL A 60 23.57 0.62 -1.71
CA VAL A 60 22.40 1.31 -1.13
C VAL A 60 21.11 0.50 -1.33
N ASN A 61 21.02 -0.34 -2.35
CA ASN A 61 19.84 -1.16 -2.62
C ASN A 61 19.54 -2.18 -1.52
N TRP A 62 20.49 -2.49 -0.65
CA TRP A 62 20.25 -3.28 0.56
C TRP A 62 19.25 -2.63 1.52
N LEU A 63 19.01 -1.32 1.42
CA LEU A 63 17.94 -0.65 2.19
C LEU A 63 16.56 -1.27 1.93
N TRP A 64 16.32 -1.84 0.74
CA TRP A 64 15.09 -2.54 0.44
C TRP A 64 14.87 -3.78 1.32
N ALA A 65 15.94 -4.39 1.84
CA ALA A 65 15.83 -5.51 2.78
C ALA A 65 15.11 -5.12 4.08
N LEU A 66 15.12 -3.83 4.47
CA LEU A 66 14.40 -3.32 5.64
C LEU A 66 12.87 -3.40 5.46
N THR A 67 12.37 -3.44 4.24
CA THR A 67 10.93 -3.56 3.99
C THR A 67 10.38 -4.89 4.51
N PHE A 68 11.19 -5.96 4.52
CA PHE A 68 10.76 -7.28 4.96
C PHE A 68 10.43 -7.33 6.47
N PRO A 69 11.35 -6.95 7.41
CA PRO A 69 11.02 -6.93 8.83
C PRO A 69 9.91 -5.92 9.16
N LEU A 70 9.86 -4.79 8.46
CA LEU A 70 8.76 -3.82 8.62
C LEU A 70 7.42 -4.41 8.19
N PHE A 71 7.39 -5.20 7.10
CA PHE A 71 6.18 -5.88 6.65
C PHE A 71 5.70 -6.91 7.67
N VAL A 72 6.61 -7.74 8.19
CA VAL A 72 6.28 -8.74 9.22
C VAL A 72 5.75 -8.05 10.48
N GLY A 73 6.43 -6.99 10.95
CA GLY A 73 5.99 -6.20 12.10
C GLY A 73 4.61 -5.57 11.89
N HIS A 74 4.38 -4.99 10.71
CA HIS A 74 3.07 -4.43 10.35
C HIS A 74 1.96 -5.50 10.32
N MET A 75 2.26 -6.68 9.78
CA MET A 75 1.31 -7.79 9.72
C MET A 75 0.92 -8.29 11.12
N ILE A 76 1.89 -8.40 12.04
CA ILE A 76 1.65 -8.74 13.44
C ILE A 76 0.80 -7.67 14.12
N TYR A 77 1.14 -6.39 13.91
CA TYR A 77 0.37 -5.26 14.44
C TYR A 77 -1.09 -5.28 13.95
N GLN A 78 -1.31 -5.44 12.65
CA GLN A 78 -2.64 -5.51 12.07
C GLN A 78 -3.43 -6.71 12.60
N ARG A 79 -2.81 -7.88 12.72
CA ARG A 79 -3.44 -9.08 13.29
C ARG A 79 -3.90 -8.83 14.73
N ASN A 80 -3.07 -8.18 15.54
CA ASN A 80 -3.40 -7.84 16.92
C ASN A 80 -4.53 -6.80 17.01
N LYS A 81 -4.52 -5.80 16.12
CA LYS A 81 -5.59 -4.80 16.01
C LYS A 81 -6.91 -5.44 15.62
N THR A 82 -6.90 -6.31 14.60
CA THR A 82 -8.09 -7.02 14.12
C THR A 82 -8.68 -7.94 15.18
N ARG A 83 -7.84 -8.60 16.01
CA ARG A 83 -8.31 -9.43 17.13
C ARG A 83 -9.04 -8.64 18.23
N LYS A 84 -8.71 -7.36 18.39
CA LYS A 84 -9.32 -6.45 19.36
C LYS A 84 -10.54 -5.72 18.81
N ALA A 85 -10.79 -5.79 17.51
CA ALA A 85 -11.94 -5.16 16.88
C ALA A 85 -13.22 -5.92 17.22
N MET A 86 -14.25 -5.23 17.71
CA MET A 86 -15.54 -5.85 18.08
C MET A 86 -16.31 -6.35 16.85
N VAL A 87 -16.11 -5.75 15.68
CA VAL A 87 -16.79 -6.12 14.43
C VAL A 87 -15.79 -6.07 13.28
N ILE A 88 -15.66 -7.18 12.55
CA ILE A 88 -14.91 -7.25 11.28
C ILE A 88 -15.95 -7.35 10.17
N THR A 89 -15.97 -6.36 9.30
CA THR A 89 -16.92 -6.34 8.18
C THR A 89 -16.49 -7.31 7.07
N HIS A 90 -17.44 -7.72 6.24
CA HIS A 90 -17.13 -8.53 5.06
C HIS A 90 -16.19 -7.80 4.09
N LEU A 91 -16.34 -6.48 3.97
CA LEU A 91 -15.48 -5.62 3.15
C LEU A 91 -14.03 -5.61 3.65
N ASP A 92 -13.79 -5.58 4.97
CA ASP A 92 -12.45 -5.63 5.53
C ASP A 92 -11.73 -6.95 5.19
N LYS A 93 -12.48 -8.07 5.20
CA LYS A 93 -11.95 -9.37 4.81
C LYS A 93 -11.55 -9.40 3.33
N ILE A 94 -12.39 -8.85 2.45
CA ILE A 94 -12.10 -8.76 1.01
C ILE A 94 -10.86 -7.90 0.77
N VAL A 95 -10.80 -6.71 1.38
CA VAL A 95 -9.64 -5.82 1.22
C VAL A 95 -8.38 -6.46 1.79
N GLY A 96 -8.47 -7.12 2.95
CA GLY A 96 -7.35 -7.88 3.50
C GLY A 96 -6.83 -8.97 2.54
N ALA A 97 -7.74 -9.70 1.87
CA ALA A 97 -7.39 -10.70 0.86
C ALA A 97 -6.71 -10.09 -0.38
N ILE A 98 -7.17 -8.92 -0.86
CA ILE A 98 -6.57 -8.20 -1.98
C ILE A 98 -5.11 -7.84 -1.67
N TRP A 99 -4.87 -7.22 -0.50
CA TRP A 99 -3.51 -6.81 -0.10
C TRP A 99 -2.60 -8.02 0.19
N LEU A 100 -3.14 -9.12 0.73
CA LEU A 100 -2.40 -10.37 0.89
C LEU A 100 -2.02 -10.97 -0.47
N ALA A 101 -2.96 -11.04 -1.42
CA ALA A 101 -2.70 -11.53 -2.77
C ALA A 101 -1.61 -10.68 -3.46
N MET A 102 -1.69 -9.35 -3.35
CA MET A 102 -0.66 -8.44 -3.86
C MET A 102 0.70 -8.73 -3.24
N ALA A 103 0.78 -8.94 -1.91
CA ALA A 103 2.04 -9.24 -1.23
C ALA A 103 2.65 -10.57 -1.70
N ILE A 104 1.84 -11.62 -1.85
CA ILE A 104 2.28 -12.92 -2.35
C ILE A 104 2.78 -12.81 -3.79
N THR A 105 1.99 -12.16 -4.67
CA THR A 105 2.36 -11.97 -6.08
C THR A 105 3.65 -11.16 -6.21
N SER A 106 3.80 -10.11 -5.41
CA SER A 106 5.02 -9.31 -5.35
C SER A 106 6.24 -10.13 -4.91
N GLY A 107 6.09 -10.94 -3.87
CA GLY A 107 7.16 -11.81 -3.38
C GLY A 107 7.57 -12.86 -4.42
N LEU A 108 6.61 -13.50 -5.08
CA LEU A 108 6.88 -14.45 -6.16
C LEU A 108 7.59 -13.77 -7.34
N PHE A 109 7.14 -12.58 -7.73
CA PHE A 109 7.76 -11.83 -8.82
C PHE A 109 9.20 -11.45 -8.50
N VAL A 110 9.48 -10.90 -7.31
CA VAL A 110 10.86 -10.56 -6.89
C VAL A 110 11.74 -11.82 -6.87
N SER A 111 11.24 -12.93 -6.33
CA SER A 111 11.98 -14.20 -6.32
C SER A 111 12.31 -14.69 -7.73
N ALA A 112 11.35 -14.58 -8.65
CA ALA A 112 11.56 -14.93 -10.07
C ALA A 112 12.61 -14.04 -10.73
N VAL A 113 12.55 -12.72 -10.48
CA VAL A 113 13.56 -11.77 -10.99
C VAL A 113 14.96 -12.12 -10.48
N PHE A 114 15.10 -12.41 -9.18
CA PHE A 114 16.38 -12.86 -8.62
C PHE A 114 16.88 -14.15 -9.26
N PHE A 115 16.02 -15.15 -9.42
CA PHE A 115 16.37 -16.40 -10.06
C PHE A 115 16.88 -16.20 -11.50
N VAL A 116 16.16 -15.40 -12.30
CA VAL A 116 16.55 -15.07 -13.67
C VAL A 116 17.87 -14.29 -13.70
N ALA A 117 18.04 -13.30 -12.83
CA ALA A 117 19.25 -12.49 -12.76
C ALA A 117 20.51 -13.35 -12.45
N VAL A 118 20.37 -14.27 -11.49
CA VAL A 118 21.45 -15.21 -11.14
C VAL A 118 21.71 -16.19 -12.29
N SER A 119 20.67 -16.77 -12.89
CA SER A 119 20.80 -17.76 -13.96
C SER A 119 21.45 -17.19 -15.22
N LEU A 120 21.14 -15.93 -15.55
CA LEU A 120 21.70 -15.24 -16.73
C LEU A 120 22.94 -14.41 -16.40
N SER A 121 23.38 -14.38 -15.13
CA SER A 121 24.51 -13.55 -14.66
C SER A 121 24.40 -12.09 -15.11
N THR A 122 23.19 -11.52 -15.04
CA THR A 122 22.90 -10.14 -15.50
C THR A 122 22.02 -9.40 -14.49
N ASN A 123 22.22 -8.07 -14.40
CA ASN A 123 21.41 -7.20 -13.56
C ASN A 123 20.17 -6.62 -14.26
N ILE A 124 20.00 -6.87 -15.55
CA ILE A 124 18.89 -6.34 -16.36
C ILE A 124 17.51 -6.65 -15.77
N PRO A 125 17.22 -7.87 -15.26
CA PRO A 125 15.91 -8.20 -14.71
C PRO A 125 15.48 -7.31 -13.53
N PHE A 126 16.42 -6.76 -12.75
CA PHE A 126 16.09 -5.90 -11.60
C PHE A 126 15.37 -4.60 -11.96
N ILE A 127 15.54 -4.12 -13.20
CA ILE A 127 14.88 -2.91 -13.72
C ILE A 127 13.35 -3.04 -13.71
N PHE A 128 12.84 -4.27 -13.82
CA PHE A 128 11.40 -4.51 -13.81
C PHE A 128 10.77 -4.51 -12.41
N ILE A 129 11.56 -4.53 -11.34
CA ILE A 129 11.02 -4.60 -9.97
C ILE A 129 10.17 -3.38 -9.66
N SER A 130 10.72 -2.16 -9.78
CA SER A 130 9.99 -0.93 -9.45
C SER A 130 8.70 -0.75 -10.28
N PRO A 131 8.71 -0.82 -11.61
CA PRO A 131 7.50 -0.64 -12.39
C PRO A 131 6.44 -1.72 -12.10
N MET A 132 6.83 -2.99 -11.94
CA MET A 132 5.87 -4.04 -11.62
C MET A 132 5.28 -3.91 -10.22
N MET A 133 6.07 -3.49 -9.22
CA MET A 133 5.54 -3.17 -7.89
C MET A 133 4.51 -2.05 -7.93
N MET A 134 4.71 -1.03 -8.77
CA MET A 134 3.75 0.04 -8.99
C MET A 134 2.47 -0.48 -9.66
N VAL A 135 2.58 -1.37 -10.67
CA VAL A 135 1.41 -2.00 -11.30
C VAL A 135 0.60 -2.81 -10.29
N PHE A 136 1.25 -3.64 -9.47
CA PHE A 136 0.56 -4.42 -8.44
C PHE A 136 -0.11 -3.54 -7.39
N SER A 137 0.60 -2.51 -6.91
CA SER A 137 0.08 -1.54 -5.93
C SER A 137 -1.11 -0.75 -6.49
N GLY A 138 -1.02 -0.29 -7.74
CA GLY A 138 -2.10 0.40 -8.44
C GLY A 138 -3.32 -0.50 -8.60
N SER A 139 -3.13 -1.75 -8.98
CA SER A 139 -4.22 -2.72 -9.14
C SER A 139 -4.91 -3.04 -7.81
N ALA A 140 -4.14 -3.29 -6.74
CA ALA A 140 -4.69 -3.51 -5.41
C ALA A 140 -5.46 -2.29 -4.90
N LEU A 141 -4.91 -1.08 -5.11
CA LEU A 141 -5.55 0.17 -4.72
C LEU A 141 -6.83 0.43 -5.52
N TYR A 142 -6.83 0.16 -6.84
CA TYR A 142 -8.01 0.29 -7.69
C TYR A 142 -9.16 -0.62 -7.22
N ILE A 143 -8.86 -1.91 -6.97
CA ILE A 143 -9.87 -2.84 -6.48
C ILE A 143 -10.39 -2.39 -5.11
N THR A 144 -9.50 -1.97 -4.20
CA THR A 144 -9.86 -1.42 -2.89
C THR A 144 -10.75 -0.18 -3.04
N ALA A 145 -10.45 0.71 -4.00
CA ALA A 145 -11.26 1.88 -4.31
C ALA A 145 -12.70 1.52 -4.74
N ARG A 146 -12.84 0.45 -5.54
CA ARG A 146 -14.16 -0.04 -5.99
C ARG A 146 -14.95 -0.69 -4.87
N VAL A 147 -14.27 -1.45 -4.00
CA VAL A 147 -14.88 -2.08 -2.81
C VAL A 147 -15.39 -1.03 -1.84
N TYR A 148 -14.59 -0.01 -1.55
CA TYR A 148 -14.93 1.06 -0.62
C TYR A 148 -15.74 2.21 -1.25
N ARG A 149 -15.90 2.21 -2.59
CA ARG A 149 -16.52 3.30 -3.36
C ARG A 149 -15.85 4.66 -3.07
N PHE A 150 -14.54 4.67 -2.90
CA PHE A 150 -13.76 5.86 -2.53
C PHE A 150 -12.93 6.36 -3.71
N ARG A 151 -13.38 7.44 -4.36
CA ARG A 151 -12.78 7.99 -5.59
C ARG A 151 -11.30 8.37 -5.48
N PRO A 152 -10.79 8.97 -4.37
CA PRO A 152 -9.38 9.32 -4.28
C PRO A 152 -8.42 8.15 -4.46
N TYR A 153 -8.82 6.93 -4.09
CA TYR A 153 -8.03 5.72 -4.32
C TYR A 153 -7.94 5.35 -5.81
N VAL A 154 -8.98 5.67 -6.60
CA VAL A 154 -8.95 5.48 -8.05
C VAL A 154 -7.87 6.36 -8.67
N TYR A 155 -7.80 7.64 -8.29
CA TYR A 155 -6.75 8.55 -8.77
C TYR A 155 -5.35 8.07 -8.36
N GLY A 156 -5.19 7.60 -7.12
CA GLY A 156 -3.94 7.01 -6.65
C GLY A 156 -3.50 5.80 -7.49
N ALA A 157 -4.44 4.93 -7.87
CA ALA A 157 -4.16 3.79 -8.74
C ALA A 157 -3.65 4.22 -10.13
N PHE A 158 -4.28 5.23 -10.73
CA PHE A 158 -3.81 5.79 -12.01
C PHE A 158 -2.41 6.40 -11.88
N VAL A 159 -2.10 7.09 -10.77
CA VAL A 159 -0.75 7.60 -10.50
C VAL A 159 0.28 6.47 -10.56
N PHE A 160 0.01 5.33 -9.92
CA PHE A 160 0.91 4.18 -9.95
C PHE A 160 1.09 3.60 -11.34
N TRP A 161 0.02 3.45 -12.13
CA TRP A 161 0.11 2.90 -13.49
C TRP A 161 0.86 3.85 -14.43
N CYS A 162 0.60 5.15 -14.34
CA CYS A 162 1.37 6.14 -15.10
C CYS A 162 2.85 6.14 -14.69
N ALA A 163 3.15 6.07 -13.39
CA ALA A 163 4.52 6.00 -12.89
C ALA A 163 5.26 4.75 -13.37
N ALA A 164 4.58 3.59 -13.42
CA ALA A 164 5.14 2.36 -13.97
C ALA A 164 5.54 2.52 -15.45
N ILE A 165 4.66 3.12 -16.25
CA ILE A 165 4.94 3.40 -17.66
C ILE A 165 6.11 4.39 -17.79
N LEU A 166 6.13 5.46 -16.98
CA LEU A 166 7.21 6.44 -16.99
C LEU A 166 8.58 5.83 -16.64
N CYS A 167 8.65 4.89 -15.68
CA CYS A 167 9.86 4.17 -15.36
C CYS A 167 10.37 3.36 -16.55
N LEU A 168 9.49 2.62 -17.24
CA LEU A 168 9.88 1.83 -18.41
C LEU A 168 10.31 2.71 -19.59
N LEU A 169 9.57 3.80 -19.84
CA LEU A 169 9.94 4.76 -20.90
C LEU A 169 11.29 5.42 -20.62
N HIS A 170 11.52 5.84 -19.37
CA HIS A 170 12.81 6.41 -18.98
C HIS A 170 13.96 5.42 -19.24
N PHE A 171 13.78 4.15 -18.86
CA PHE A 171 14.80 3.13 -19.10
C PHE A 171 15.08 2.92 -20.59
N ILE A 172 14.03 2.85 -21.44
CA ILE A 172 14.17 2.66 -22.90
C ILE A 172 14.89 3.85 -23.55
N LEU A 173 14.57 5.07 -23.13
CA LEU A 173 15.08 6.28 -23.75
C LEU A 173 16.52 6.64 -23.31
N TYR A 174 16.82 6.43 -22.02
CA TYR A 174 18.08 6.90 -21.42
C TYR A 174 19.00 5.78 -20.96
N GLN A 175 18.55 4.52 -21.01
CA GLN A 175 19.27 3.33 -20.55
C GLN A 175 19.84 3.44 -19.13
N GLY A 176 19.23 4.31 -18.31
CA GLY A 176 19.58 4.56 -16.91
C GLY A 176 18.39 4.25 -16.00
N ALA A 177 18.67 3.83 -14.78
CA ALA A 177 17.64 3.53 -13.78
C ALA A 177 17.57 4.60 -12.67
N ASP A 178 18.36 5.68 -12.79
CA ASP A 178 18.52 6.65 -11.68
C ASP A 178 17.21 7.37 -11.30
N LEU A 179 16.38 7.71 -12.30
CA LEU A 179 15.12 8.42 -12.06
C LEU A 179 13.97 7.50 -11.57
N GLU A 180 14.12 6.17 -11.64
CA GLU A 180 13.09 5.27 -11.16
C GLU A 180 12.75 5.50 -9.68
N PHE A 181 13.76 5.78 -8.85
CA PHE A 181 13.58 6.07 -7.43
C PHE A 181 12.84 7.38 -7.18
N VAL A 182 13.07 8.40 -8.01
CA VAL A 182 12.34 9.68 -7.94
C VAL A 182 10.89 9.49 -8.37
N ILE A 183 10.67 8.78 -9.48
CA ILE A 183 9.32 8.46 -9.96
C ILE A 183 8.57 7.65 -8.91
N GLN A 184 9.22 6.66 -8.29
CA GLN A 184 8.63 5.84 -7.23
C GLN A 184 8.33 6.66 -5.98
N PHE A 185 9.23 7.56 -5.56
CA PHE A 185 8.98 8.49 -4.45
C PHE A 185 7.71 9.30 -4.70
N LEU A 186 7.59 9.95 -5.87
CA LEU A 186 6.41 10.74 -6.21
C LEU A 186 5.15 9.88 -6.30
N ALA A 187 5.24 8.69 -6.88
CA ALA A 187 4.13 7.75 -6.97
C ALA A 187 3.61 7.33 -5.57
N MET A 188 4.50 7.10 -4.60
CA MET A 188 4.11 6.76 -3.23
C MET A 188 3.43 7.93 -2.53
N ILE A 189 3.94 9.16 -2.70
CA ILE A 189 3.32 10.34 -2.10
C ILE A 189 1.91 10.57 -2.69
N PHE A 190 1.78 10.63 -4.01
CA PHE A 190 0.50 10.94 -4.65
C PHE A 190 -0.44 9.73 -4.73
N GLY A 191 0.09 8.51 -4.78
CA GLY A 191 -0.69 7.27 -4.87
C GLY A 191 -1.19 6.74 -3.53
N PHE A 192 -0.39 6.83 -2.46
CA PHE A 192 -0.74 6.29 -1.14
C PHE A 192 -0.94 7.37 -0.08
N VAL A 193 0.03 8.29 0.09
CA VAL A 193 0.01 9.23 1.21
C VAL A 193 -1.14 10.20 1.07
N VAL A 194 -1.27 10.88 -0.07
CA VAL A 194 -2.34 11.86 -0.29
C VAL A 194 -3.72 11.23 -0.18
N PRO A 195 -4.06 10.14 -0.89
CA PRO A 195 -5.37 9.51 -0.74
C PRO A 195 -5.63 8.96 0.66
N GLY A 196 -4.58 8.48 1.35
CA GLY A 196 -4.68 8.02 2.74
C GLY A 196 -5.06 9.15 3.71
N HIS A 197 -4.44 10.33 3.58
CA HIS A 197 -4.78 11.50 4.37
C HIS A 197 -6.20 12.02 4.06
N ILE A 198 -6.60 12.03 2.78
CA ILE A 198 -7.97 12.41 2.40
C ILE A 198 -8.98 11.46 3.06
N LEU A 199 -8.71 10.16 3.09
CA LEU A 199 -9.59 9.20 3.74
C LEU A 199 -9.73 9.49 5.25
N ASN A 200 -8.61 9.71 5.94
CA ASN A 200 -8.65 9.99 7.38
C ASN A 200 -9.42 11.29 7.68
N LYS A 201 -9.19 12.35 6.90
CA LYS A 201 -9.92 13.61 7.05
C LYS A 201 -11.42 13.47 6.78
N THR A 202 -11.79 12.69 5.78
CA THR A 202 -13.21 12.42 5.47
C THR A 202 -13.87 11.62 6.60
N ALA A 203 -13.14 10.69 7.23
CA ALA A 203 -13.62 9.91 8.35
C ALA A 203 -13.89 10.75 9.60
N GLU A 204 -13.10 11.80 9.85
CA GLU A 204 -13.28 12.72 10.97
C GLU A 204 -14.51 13.64 10.79
N GLY A 205 -14.91 13.93 9.55
CA GLY A 205 -16.07 14.79 9.26
C GLY A 205 -17.43 14.11 9.42
N TYR A 206 -17.48 12.81 9.71
CA TYR A 206 -18.71 12.04 9.98
C TYR A 206 -18.93 11.74 11.48
N VAL A 207 -18.10 12.29 12.35
CA VAL A 207 -18.22 12.23 13.82
C VAL A 207 -18.68 13.56 14.35
#